data_3005d3db82e522c43267adf6123a4eed
#
_entry.id   3005d3db82e522c43267adf6123a4eed
#
_cell.length_a   1.000
_cell.length_b   1.000
_cell.length_c   1.000
_cell.angle_alpha   90.00
_cell.angle_beta   90.00
_cell.angle_gamma   90.00
#
_symmetry.space_group_name_H-M   'P 1'
#
loop_
_entity.id
_entity.type
_entity.pdbx_description
1 polymer ?
#
loop_
_entity_poly.entity_id
_entity_poly.type
_entity_poly.pdbx_seq_one_letter_code
_entity_poly.pdbx_strand_id
1 'polypeptide(L)'
;SSGGAIRNSGGIVENCIMRGNQGKYGTIRNENGGIVRNCIIHNNSATVSGWPNSGGIYNPSGIVANCIIACNYGSQYAAIHSEGKTINTICWNNQAEEGFGDPIAFIEGNGSSHNAAVSGFADAKDALTLSSINTDATGPNFKSPTLFIGIPNSAADIEAMRAADWTFSNNSPCIDKGFADNDAPTYDIKGTVRPKGAGYDLGAYEYDPDAKDVAVQSVSLTLKSLSIEEEQQQWLSAIVLPSDASNKKVSWNSLNNSIAVVEGGLVTGKGIGETKIIVTTIDGNFK
;
A
#
# COMPACT_ATOMS: atom_id res chain seq x y z
N SER A 1 -17.72 -2.03 -16.39
CA SER A 1 -17.32 -1.59 -15.04
C SER A 1 -16.25 -0.52 -15.19
N SER A 2 -16.37 0.53 -14.41
CA SER A 2 -15.51 1.71 -14.55
C SER A 2 -14.43 1.83 -13.46
N GLY A 3 -14.39 0.96 -12.47
CA GLY A 3 -13.34 0.90 -11.46
C GLY A 3 -12.41 -0.31 -11.68
N GLY A 4 -11.15 -0.21 -11.25
CA GLY A 4 -10.19 -1.30 -11.35
C GLY A 4 -10.50 -2.45 -10.38
N ALA A 5 -10.82 -2.13 -9.14
CA ALA A 5 -11.18 -3.09 -8.11
C ALA A 5 -12.57 -2.84 -7.52
N ILE A 6 -12.88 -1.59 -7.15
CA ILE A 6 -14.13 -1.26 -6.45
C ILE A 6 -14.82 -0.06 -7.11
N ARG A 7 -16.14 -0.16 -7.29
CA ARG A 7 -17.03 0.99 -7.46
C ARG A 7 -17.90 1.10 -6.20
N ASN A 8 -17.65 2.14 -5.40
CA ASN A 8 -18.41 2.44 -4.19
C ASN A 8 -19.41 3.55 -4.47
N SER A 9 -20.69 3.25 -4.36
CA SER A 9 -21.77 4.20 -4.60
C SER A 9 -22.66 4.26 -3.36
N GLY A 10 -22.34 5.18 -2.45
CA GLY A 10 -23.07 5.38 -1.19
C GLY A 10 -22.78 4.35 -0.08
N GLY A 11 -21.85 3.40 -0.29
CA GLY A 11 -21.43 2.41 0.71
C GLY A 11 -20.16 2.81 1.45
N ILE A 12 -19.65 1.90 2.28
CA ILE A 12 -18.39 2.06 3.03
C ILE A 12 -17.39 0.99 2.58
N VAL A 13 -16.18 1.44 2.26
CA VAL A 13 -14.98 0.62 2.04
C VAL A 13 -14.01 0.97 3.15
N GLU A 14 -13.73 0.04 4.04
CA GLU A 14 -12.85 0.30 5.18
C GLU A 14 -11.92 -0.87 5.50
N ASN A 15 -10.78 -0.56 6.13
CA ASN A 15 -9.80 -1.53 6.61
C ASN A 15 -9.30 -2.49 5.51
N CYS A 16 -9.13 -1.98 4.29
CA CYS A 16 -8.76 -2.78 3.13
C CYS A 16 -7.36 -2.42 2.61
N ILE A 17 -6.65 -3.43 2.10
CA ILE A 17 -5.42 -3.23 1.33
C ILE A 17 -5.70 -3.62 -0.12
N MET A 18 -5.54 -2.66 -1.04
CA MET A 18 -5.75 -2.85 -2.48
C MET A 18 -4.46 -2.59 -3.22
N ARG A 19 -3.96 -3.62 -3.90
CA ARG A 19 -2.66 -3.58 -4.57
C ARG A 19 -2.63 -4.44 -5.83
N GLY A 20 -1.78 -4.06 -6.79
CA GLY A 20 -1.58 -4.79 -8.04
C GLY A 20 -2.80 -4.78 -8.97
N ASN A 21 -3.73 -3.81 -8.80
CA ASN A 21 -4.90 -3.71 -9.66
C ASN A 21 -4.61 -2.81 -10.85
N GLN A 22 -5.22 -3.15 -11.99
CA GLN A 22 -5.20 -2.33 -13.19
C GLN A 22 -6.63 -1.97 -13.59
N GLY A 23 -6.90 -0.69 -13.77
CA GLY A 23 -8.24 -0.21 -14.07
C GLY A 23 -8.27 1.02 -14.97
N LYS A 24 -9.46 1.38 -15.44
CA LYS A 24 -9.66 2.55 -16.31
C LYS A 24 -9.75 3.86 -15.51
N TYR A 25 -10.48 3.87 -14.40
CA TYR A 25 -10.81 5.08 -13.62
C TYR A 25 -10.21 5.08 -12.21
N GLY A 26 -9.20 4.28 -11.97
CA GLY A 26 -8.58 4.09 -10.67
C GLY A 26 -8.93 2.76 -10.02
N THR A 27 -8.21 2.46 -8.96
CA THR A 27 -8.46 1.26 -8.16
C THR A 27 -9.84 1.34 -7.50
N ILE A 28 -10.19 2.52 -6.97
CA ILE A 28 -11.51 2.81 -6.40
C ILE A 28 -12.13 3.99 -7.13
N ARG A 29 -13.40 3.82 -7.52
CA ARG A 29 -14.30 4.92 -7.84
C ARG A 29 -15.29 5.10 -6.68
N ASN A 30 -15.23 6.26 -5.99
CA ASN A 30 -16.02 6.57 -4.79
C ASN A 30 -16.99 7.72 -5.07
N GLU A 31 -18.25 7.43 -5.18
CA GLU A 31 -19.28 8.37 -5.62
C GLU A 31 -20.55 8.29 -4.77
N ASN A 32 -21.47 9.26 -4.95
CA ASN A 32 -22.79 9.30 -4.31
C ASN A 32 -22.71 9.22 -2.77
N GLY A 33 -21.78 9.95 -2.15
CA GLY A 33 -21.61 9.95 -0.70
C GLY A 33 -20.95 8.67 -0.15
N GLY A 34 -20.33 7.86 -1.00
CA GLY A 34 -19.55 6.69 -0.56
C GLY A 34 -18.38 7.09 0.32
N ILE A 35 -18.01 6.22 1.25
CA ILE A 35 -16.91 6.44 2.20
C ILE A 35 -15.82 5.42 1.95
N VAL A 36 -14.57 5.90 1.83
CA VAL A 36 -13.35 5.08 1.82
C VAL A 36 -12.49 5.51 2.98
N ARG A 37 -12.23 4.62 3.94
CA ARG A 37 -11.45 4.97 5.14
C ARG A 37 -10.56 3.85 5.64
N ASN A 38 -9.47 4.20 6.33
CA ASN A 38 -8.49 3.25 6.85
C ASN A 38 -8.00 2.26 5.77
N CYS A 39 -7.81 2.71 4.55
CA CYS A 39 -7.41 1.84 3.45
C CYS A 39 -5.98 2.14 3.01
N ILE A 40 -5.30 1.11 2.50
CA ILE A 40 -3.99 1.24 1.85
C ILE A 40 -4.17 0.87 0.39
N ILE A 41 -3.94 1.82 -0.50
CA ILE A 41 -4.08 1.67 -1.94
C ILE A 41 -2.69 1.87 -2.55
N HIS A 42 -2.02 0.78 -2.91
CA HIS A 42 -0.64 0.89 -3.39
C HIS A 42 -0.32 -0.03 -4.57
N ASN A 43 0.64 0.40 -5.38
CA ASN A 43 1.11 -0.36 -6.55
C ASN A 43 -0.02 -0.77 -7.51
N ASN A 44 -0.91 0.17 -7.79
CA ASN A 44 -1.97 -0.01 -8.78
C ASN A 44 -1.69 0.86 -10.01
N SER A 45 -2.37 0.60 -11.12
CA SER A 45 -2.17 1.33 -12.37
C SER A 45 -3.48 1.66 -13.07
N ALA A 46 -3.57 2.88 -13.59
CA ALA A 46 -4.61 3.31 -14.52
C ALA A 46 -3.96 3.85 -15.80
N THR A 47 -3.95 3.04 -16.85
CA THR A 47 -3.18 3.29 -18.08
C THR A 47 -4.02 3.73 -19.28
N VAL A 48 -5.34 3.81 -19.13
CA VAL A 48 -6.21 4.20 -20.24
C VAL A 48 -6.35 5.72 -20.27
N SER A 49 -5.99 6.35 -21.40
CA SER A 49 -6.18 7.78 -21.61
C SER A 49 -7.67 8.16 -21.58
N GLY A 50 -7.99 9.26 -20.94
CA GLY A 50 -9.36 9.81 -20.85
C GLY A 50 -9.68 10.33 -19.45
N TRP A 51 -10.40 11.42 -19.38
CA TRP A 51 -10.78 12.10 -18.14
C TRP A 51 -12.01 11.43 -17.48
N PRO A 52 -12.11 11.29 -16.18
CA PRO A 52 -11.09 11.40 -15.12
C PRO A 52 -10.40 10.05 -14.87
N ASN A 53 -9.08 10.05 -14.70
CA ASN A 53 -8.27 8.84 -14.58
C ASN A 53 -7.28 8.99 -13.41
N SER A 54 -7.44 8.13 -12.38
CA SER A 54 -6.57 8.14 -11.19
C SER A 54 -6.02 6.75 -10.92
N GLY A 55 -4.73 6.61 -10.66
CA GLY A 55 -4.12 5.33 -10.29
C GLY A 55 -4.68 4.73 -9.01
N GLY A 56 -4.92 5.56 -7.99
CA GLY A 56 -5.48 5.17 -6.71
C GLY A 56 -6.98 5.37 -6.63
N ILE A 57 -7.45 6.58 -6.28
CA ILE A 57 -8.87 6.86 -6.01
C ILE A 57 -9.38 7.98 -6.92
N TYR A 58 -10.52 7.75 -7.57
CA TYR A 58 -11.35 8.79 -8.12
C TYR A 58 -12.57 9.03 -7.20
N ASN A 59 -12.65 10.24 -6.60
CA ASN A 59 -13.64 10.60 -5.58
C ASN A 59 -14.43 11.86 -5.96
N PRO A 60 -15.38 11.76 -6.90
CA PRO A 60 -16.13 12.94 -7.36
C PRO A 60 -17.11 13.52 -6.32
N SER A 61 -17.58 12.72 -5.36
CA SER A 61 -18.62 13.20 -4.43
C SER A 61 -18.73 12.37 -3.14
N GLY A 62 -17.67 11.65 -2.77
CA GLY A 62 -17.62 10.83 -1.57
C GLY A 62 -16.67 11.42 -0.51
N ILE A 63 -16.35 10.58 0.46
CA ILE A 63 -15.40 10.87 1.55
C ILE A 63 -14.24 9.90 1.47
N VAL A 64 -13.02 10.43 1.56
CA VAL A 64 -11.79 9.64 1.74
C VAL A 64 -11.14 10.10 3.04
N ALA A 65 -10.95 9.18 3.98
CA ALA A 65 -10.44 9.50 5.31
C ALA A 65 -9.36 8.51 5.78
N ASN A 66 -8.28 9.03 6.34
CA ASN A 66 -7.23 8.21 6.95
C ASN A 66 -6.76 7.07 6.03
N CYS A 67 -6.42 7.39 4.78
CA CYS A 67 -5.92 6.43 3.80
C CYS A 67 -4.43 6.66 3.51
N ILE A 68 -3.75 5.59 3.07
CA ILE A 68 -2.42 5.66 2.45
C ILE A 68 -2.59 5.31 0.97
N ILE A 69 -2.22 6.23 0.09
CA ILE A 69 -2.29 6.07 -1.36
C ILE A 69 -0.87 6.23 -1.90
N ALA A 70 -0.22 5.12 -2.24
CA ALA A 70 1.21 5.15 -2.50
C ALA A 70 1.65 4.28 -3.68
N CYS A 71 2.71 4.70 -4.37
CA CYS A 71 3.34 3.91 -5.43
C CYS A 71 2.37 3.52 -6.56
N ASN A 72 1.30 4.30 -6.79
CA ASN A 72 0.37 4.07 -7.89
C ASN A 72 0.84 4.83 -9.15
N TYR A 73 0.43 4.31 -10.31
CA TYR A 73 0.63 4.95 -11.60
C TYR A 73 -0.71 5.35 -12.21
N GLY A 74 -0.80 6.56 -12.73
CA GLY A 74 -2.01 7.03 -13.42
C GLY A 74 -1.66 7.84 -14.66
N SER A 75 -2.47 7.77 -15.71
CA SER A 75 -2.23 8.58 -16.91
C SER A 75 -2.53 10.07 -16.70
N GLN A 76 -3.30 10.42 -15.68
CA GLN A 76 -3.64 11.81 -15.33
C GLN A 76 -3.31 12.14 -13.88
N TYR A 77 -3.94 11.44 -12.94
CA TYR A 77 -3.69 11.57 -11.51
C TYR A 77 -3.20 10.23 -10.96
N ALA A 78 -2.09 10.23 -10.28
CA ALA A 78 -1.50 8.98 -9.82
C ALA A 78 -2.08 8.48 -8.50
N ALA A 79 -2.27 9.37 -7.52
CA ALA A 79 -2.81 9.02 -6.22
C ALA A 79 -4.32 9.16 -6.17
N ILE A 80 -4.81 10.40 -6.21
CA ILE A 80 -6.22 10.70 -6.01
C ILE A 80 -6.65 11.89 -6.88
N HIS A 81 -7.85 11.78 -7.45
CA HIS A 81 -8.60 12.92 -7.94
C HIS A 81 -9.86 13.04 -7.08
N SER A 82 -9.98 14.09 -6.29
CA SER A 82 -11.06 14.27 -5.33
C SER A 82 -11.72 15.65 -5.46
N GLU A 83 -12.98 15.67 -5.87
CA GLU A 83 -13.90 16.79 -5.74
C GLU A 83 -14.77 16.63 -4.48
N GLY A 84 -14.82 15.43 -3.91
CA GLY A 84 -15.40 15.12 -2.62
C GLY A 84 -14.43 15.43 -1.46
N LYS A 85 -14.86 15.17 -0.22
CA LYS A 85 -14.06 15.43 0.99
C LYS A 85 -12.90 14.44 1.11
N THR A 86 -11.69 14.94 1.41
CA THR A 86 -10.52 14.12 1.69
C THR A 86 -9.81 14.65 2.94
N ILE A 87 -9.65 13.81 3.96
CA ILE A 87 -9.04 14.17 5.24
C ILE A 87 -8.00 13.14 5.70
N ASN A 88 -6.99 13.58 6.42
CA ASN A 88 -5.98 12.75 7.07
C ASN A 88 -5.35 11.69 6.13
N THR A 89 -5.24 11.97 4.84
CA THR A 89 -4.79 11.00 3.84
C THR A 89 -3.38 11.30 3.37
N ILE A 90 -2.55 10.27 3.24
CA ILE A 90 -1.18 10.35 2.72
C ILE A 90 -1.15 9.92 1.27
N CYS A 91 -0.62 10.79 0.39
CA CYS A 91 -0.31 10.49 -1.01
C CYS A 91 1.20 10.53 -1.21
N TRP A 92 1.86 9.38 -1.37
CA TRP A 92 3.32 9.32 -1.43
C TRP A 92 3.83 8.42 -2.56
N ASN A 93 4.92 8.83 -3.22
CA ASN A 93 5.62 8.07 -4.27
C ASN A 93 4.69 7.57 -5.40
N ASN A 94 3.68 8.37 -5.77
CA ASN A 94 2.83 8.08 -6.93
C ASN A 94 3.38 8.80 -8.16
N GLN A 95 3.12 8.27 -9.36
CA GLN A 95 3.64 8.84 -10.62
C GLN A 95 2.54 8.91 -11.68
N ALA A 96 2.37 10.09 -12.27
CA ALA A 96 1.55 10.29 -13.46
C ALA A 96 2.39 10.28 -14.74
N GLU A 97 1.73 10.10 -15.88
CA GLU A 97 2.36 10.19 -17.21
C GLU A 97 2.84 11.61 -17.48
N GLU A 98 4.04 11.76 -18.04
CA GLU A 98 4.60 13.08 -18.36
C GLU A 98 3.69 13.85 -19.33
N GLY A 99 3.41 15.12 -19.00
CA GLY A 99 2.64 16.03 -19.84
C GLY A 99 1.13 16.06 -19.59
N PHE A 100 0.61 15.26 -18.69
CA PHE A 100 -0.81 15.27 -18.32
C PHE A 100 -1.01 15.51 -16.81
N GLY A 101 -1.38 16.75 -16.46
CA GLY A 101 -1.91 17.10 -15.15
C GLY A 101 -0.91 17.15 -13.99
N ASP A 102 -1.44 17.38 -12.81
CA ASP A 102 -0.67 17.39 -11.56
C ASP A 102 -0.42 15.93 -11.13
N PRO A 103 0.85 15.50 -11.01
CA PRO A 103 1.19 14.06 -11.01
C PRO A 103 0.68 13.28 -9.82
N ILE A 104 0.28 13.90 -8.73
CA ILE A 104 0.12 13.15 -7.49
C ILE A 104 -1.27 13.18 -6.90
N ALA A 105 -1.81 14.34 -6.60
CA ALA A 105 -3.11 14.46 -5.97
C ALA A 105 -3.81 15.76 -6.38
N PHE A 106 -5.07 15.64 -6.76
CA PHE A 106 -5.95 16.75 -6.95
C PHE A 106 -7.07 16.66 -5.92
N ILE A 107 -7.12 17.60 -4.98
CA ILE A 107 -8.08 17.61 -3.87
C ILE A 107 -8.71 19.01 -3.81
N GLU A 108 -9.93 19.15 -4.31
CA GLU A 108 -10.71 20.40 -4.27
C GLU A 108 -11.92 20.34 -3.34
N GLY A 109 -12.22 19.16 -2.80
CA GLY A 109 -13.46 18.92 -2.06
C GLY A 109 -13.62 19.82 -0.84
N ASN A 110 -14.79 20.42 -0.68
CA ASN A 110 -15.12 21.25 0.46
C ASN A 110 -15.01 20.47 1.78
N GLY A 111 -14.28 21.04 2.75
CA GLY A 111 -13.98 20.39 4.03
C GLY A 111 -12.77 19.45 4.00
N SER A 112 -12.03 19.39 2.91
CA SER A 112 -10.75 18.65 2.86
C SER A 112 -9.68 19.35 3.70
N SER A 113 -8.94 18.57 4.50
CA SER A 113 -7.90 19.11 5.37
C SER A 113 -6.94 18.03 5.88
N HIS A 114 -5.79 18.46 6.45
CA HIS A 114 -4.81 17.60 7.11
C HIS A 114 -4.37 16.42 6.23
N ASN A 115 -4.09 16.69 4.95
CA ASN A 115 -3.56 15.69 4.03
C ASN A 115 -2.04 15.85 3.87
N ALA A 116 -1.34 14.81 3.45
CA ALA A 116 0.08 14.86 3.21
C ALA A 116 0.44 14.35 1.81
N ALA A 117 1.25 15.08 1.06
CA ALA A 117 1.77 14.64 -0.24
C ALA A 117 3.12 15.26 -0.57
N VAL A 118 3.80 14.68 -1.59
CA VAL A 118 5.05 15.23 -2.14
C VAL A 118 4.78 16.51 -2.94
N SER A 119 3.67 16.58 -3.66
CA SER A 119 3.19 17.76 -4.39
C SER A 119 1.69 17.61 -4.72
N GLY A 120 1.06 18.67 -5.21
CA GLY A 120 -0.26 18.57 -5.85
C GLY A 120 -1.47 18.76 -4.92
N PHE A 121 -1.39 19.64 -3.94
CA PHE A 121 -2.59 20.12 -3.26
C PHE A 121 -3.10 21.42 -3.89
N ALA A 122 -4.29 21.39 -4.48
CA ALA A 122 -5.10 22.59 -4.62
C ALA A 122 -5.94 22.72 -3.34
N ASP A 123 -5.79 23.83 -2.63
CA ASP A 123 -6.65 24.30 -1.51
C ASP A 123 -6.83 23.41 -0.26
N ALA A 124 -5.96 22.41 -0.01
CA ALA A 124 -6.06 21.62 1.21
C ALA A 124 -5.59 22.42 2.42
N LYS A 125 -6.52 22.73 3.33
CA LYS A 125 -6.21 23.37 4.60
C LYS A 125 -5.29 22.46 5.44
N ASP A 126 -4.26 23.06 6.07
CA ASP A 126 -3.32 22.39 6.95
C ASP A 126 -2.60 21.18 6.30
N ALA A 127 -2.32 21.25 5.00
CA ALA A 127 -1.63 20.20 4.26
C ALA A 127 -0.14 20.11 4.63
N LEU A 128 0.38 18.89 4.75
CA LEU A 128 1.77 18.60 5.03
C LEU A 128 2.51 18.25 3.72
N THR A 129 3.57 19.00 3.40
CA THR A 129 4.44 18.64 2.27
C THR A 129 5.46 17.59 2.71
N LEU A 130 5.51 16.46 1.99
CA LEU A 130 6.42 15.35 2.24
C LEU A 130 7.61 15.37 1.25
N SER A 131 8.75 14.84 1.69
CA SER A 131 9.83 14.46 0.77
C SER A 131 9.45 13.22 -0.04
N SER A 132 9.95 13.14 -1.27
CA SER A 132 9.88 11.90 -2.09
C SER A 132 10.77 10.78 -1.54
N ILE A 133 11.74 11.10 -0.68
CA ILE A 133 12.62 10.14 -0.02
C ILE A 133 12.01 9.76 1.32
N ASN A 134 11.70 8.46 1.51
CA ASN A 134 11.03 7.97 2.71
C ASN A 134 11.73 8.33 4.03
N THR A 135 13.06 8.26 4.04
CA THR A 135 13.87 8.44 5.26
C THR A 135 14.36 9.86 5.50
N ASP A 136 14.00 10.81 4.66
CA ASP A 136 14.30 12.23 4.89
C ASP A 136 13.55 12.78 6.11
N ALA A 137 14.02 13.90 6.64
CA ALA A 137 13.40 14.57 7.78
C ALA A 137 11.91 14.92 7.57
N THR A 138 11.52 15.17 6.32
CA THR A 138 10.12 15.42 5.91
C THR A 138 9.53 14.26 5.11
N GLY A 139 10.23 13.14 4.96
CA GLY A 139 9.69 11.91 4.38
C GLY A 139 8.68 11.24 5.31
N PRO A 140 7.76 10.41 4.80
CA PRO A 140 6.75 9.77 5.64
C PRO A 140 7.32 8.78 6.66
N ASN A 141 8.56 8.37 6.51
CA ASN A 141 9.27 7.44 7.41
C ASN A 141 8.48 6.14 7.68
N PHE A 142 7.91 5.57 6.63
CA PHE A 142 7.36 4.22 6.69
C PHE A 142 8.46 3.20 6.98
N LYS A 143 8.15 2.17 7.76
CA LYS A 143 9.16 1.15 8.17
C LYS A 143 9.74 0.40 6.98
N SER A 144 8.91 -0.01 6.01
CA SER A 144 9.36 -0.74 4.83
C SER A 144 8.38 -0.65 3.66
N PRO A 145 8.22 0.54 3.04
CA PRO A 145 7.34 0.70 1.89
C PRO A 145 7.92 -0.01 0.65
N THR A 146 7.06 -0.25 -0.36
CA THR A 146 7.56 -0.50 -1.72
C THR A 146 8.15 0.77 -2.30
N LEU A 147 9.11 0.62 -3.23
CA LEU A 147 9.73 1.76 -3.93
C LEU A 147 9.42 1.78 -5.43
N PHE A 148 9.00 0.65 -6.02
CA PHE A 148 8.55 0.62 -7.41
C PHE A 148 7.12 1.17 -7.55
N ILE A 149 6.82 1.71 -8.73
CA ILE A 149 5.57 2.41 -9.03
C ILE A 149 4.73 1.59 -10.01
N GLY A 150 3.42 1.64 -9.83
CA GLY A 150 2.47 0.90 -10.65
C GLY A 150 2.39 -0.58 -10.29
N ILE A 151 1.87 -1.39 -11.22
CA ILE A 151 1.73 -2.83 -11.02
C ILE A 151 3.10 -3.52 -11.04
N PRO A 152 3.29 -4.61 -10.25
CA PRO A 152 4.54 -5.36 -10.24
C PRO A 152 4.81 -5.98 -11.62
N ASN A 153 6.07 -5.97 -12.03
CA ASN A 153 6.53 -6.54 -13.31
C ASN A 153 7.53 -7.69 -13.16
N SER A 154 7.88 -8.03 -11.93
CA SER A 154 8.78 -9.14 -11.57
C SER A 154 8.29 -9.88 -10.33
N ALA A 155 8.82 -11.08 -10.09
CA ALA A 155 8.56 -11.83 -8.86
C ALA A 155 9.08 -11.08 -7.62
N ALA A 156 10.21 -10.38 -7.74
CA ALA A 156 10.76 -9.55 -6.67
C ALA A 156 9.82 -8.38 -6.32
N ASP A 157 9.20 -7.73 -7.30
CA ASP A 157 8.21 -6.68 -7.07
C ASP A 157 6.97 -7.21 -6.35
N ILE A 158 6.50 -8.40 -6.74
CA ILE A 158 5.35 -9.04 -6.10
C ILE A 158 5.65 -9.33 -4.62
N GLU A 159 6.85 -9.85 -4.32
CA GLU A 159 7.26 -10.11 -2.95
C GLU A 159 7.43 -8.81 -2.14
N ALA A 160 8.09 -7.80 -2.71
CA ALA A 160 8.22 -6.48 -2.10
C ALA A 160 6.85 -5.86 -1.79
N MET A 161 5.89 -5.99 -2.72
CA MET A 161 4.52 -5.52 -2.53
C MET A 161 3.79 -6.28 -1.43
N ARG A 162 4.03 -7.59 -1.28
CA ARG A 162 3.43 -8.42 -0.23
C ARG A 162 4.02 -8.14 1.14
N ALA A 163 5.34 -7.91 1.20
CA ALA A 163 6.10 -7.66 2.40
C ALA A 163 6.11 -6.19 2.86
N ALA A 164 5.45 -5.30 2.13
CA ALA A 164 5.44 -3.88 2.44
C ALA A 164 4.85 -3.60 3.83
N ASP A 165 5.58 -2.81 4.62
CA ASP A 165 5.15 -2.30 5.92
C ASP A 165 4.99 -0.77 5.84
N TRP A 166 3.75 -0.33 5.87
CA TRP A 166 3.34 1.08 5.79
C TRP A 166 3.10 1.70 7.17
N THR A 167 3.50 1.04 8.26
CA THR A 167 3.50 1.63 9.59
C THR A 167 4.65 2.64 9.72
N PHE A 168 4.51 3.57 10.65
CA PHE A 168 5.51 4.63 10.86
C PHE A 168 6.69 4.19 11.72
N SER A 169 7.85 4.76 11.45
CA SER A 169 8.93 4.91 12.43
C SER A 169 8.60 6.07 13.38
N ASN A 170 9.22 6.09 14.56
CA ASN A 170 8.93 7.07 15.62
C ASN A 170 9.22 8.54 15.27
N ASN A 171 9.94 8.79 14.19
CA ASN A 171 10.29 10.12 13.71
C ASN A 171 9.46 10.57 12.49
N SER A 172 8.37 9.86 12.17
CA SER A 172 7.52 10.25 11.04
C SER A 172 6.87 11.61 11.27
N PRO A 173 6.95 12.54 10.30
CA PRO A 173 6.25 13.81 10.38
C PRO A 173 4.73 13.68 10.27
N CYS A 174 4.21 12.49 9.96
CA CYS A 174 2.78 12.19 9.85
C CYS A 174 2.13 11.89 11.20
N ILE A 175 2.93 11.66 12.26
CA ILE A 175 2.44 11.38 13.61
C ILE A 175 1.86 12.66 14.23
N ASP A 176 0.68 12.54 14.85
CA ASP A 176 -0.05 13.63 15.52
C ASP A 176 -0.38 14.83 14.57
N LYS A 177 -0.53 14.60 13.27
CA LYS A 177 -0.82 15.66 12.28
C LYS A 177 -2.22 15.57 11.68
N GLY A 178 -2.97 14.55 12.04
CA GLY A 178 -4.35 14.41 11.62
C GLY A 178 -5.30 15.19 12.53
N PHE A 179 -6.55 15.24 12.10
CA PHE A 179 -7.63 15.93 12.79
C PHE A 179 -8.78 14.97 13.13
N ALA A 180 -9.35 15.14 14.33
CA ALA A 180 -10.55 14.41 14.75
C ALA A 180 -11.79 15.01 14.07
N ASP A 181 -12.15 14.47 12.91
CA ASP A 181 -13.35 14.82 12.15
C ASP A 181 -14.43 13.74 12.34
N ASN A 182 -15.71 14.11 12.15
CA ASN A 182 -16.81 13.13 12.24
C ASN A 182 -16.71 11.97 11.24
N ASP A 183 -16.01 12.19 10.13
CA ASP A 183 -15.78 11.18 9.09
C ASP A 183 -14.47 10.40 9.30
N ALA A 184 -13.62 10.87 10.24
CA ALA A 184 -12.39 10.15 10.60
C ALA A 184 -12.72 8.93 11.47
N PRO A 185 -12.14 7.76 11.16
CA PRO A 185 -12.38 6.55 11.95
C PRO A 185 -11.72 6.65 13.33
N THR A 186 -12.39 6.14 14.36
CA THR A 186 -11.90 6.12 15.75
C THR A 186 -10.89 5.01 16.04
N TYR A 187 -10.67 4.12 15.09
CA TYR A 187 -9.66 3.06 15.11
C TYR A 187 -8.87 3.07 13.80
N ASP A 188 -7.62 2.66 13.87
CA ASP A 188 -6.79 2.46 12.70
C ASP A 188 -7.09 1.10 12.00
N ILE A 189 -6.41 0.80 10.89
CA ILE A 189 -6.58 -0.45 10.14
C ILE A 189 -6.23 -1.70 10.96
N LYS A 190 -5.42 -1.58 12.03
CA LYS A 190 -5.07 -2.67 12.96
C LYS A 190 -5.97 -2.74 14.18
N GLY A 191 -6.86 -1.77 14.37
CA GLY A 191 -7.72 -1.65 15.54
C GLY A 191 -7.13 -0.83 16.69
N THR A 192 -6.03 -0.10 16.46
CA THR A 192 -5.49 0.86 17.43
C THR A 192 -6.45 2.03 17.58
N VAL A 193 -6.79 2.39 18.81
CA VAL A 193 -7.68 3.52 19.11
C VAL A 193 -7.01 4.84 18.69
N ARG A 194 -7.76 5.72 18.05
CA ARG A 194 -7.32 7.09 17.69
C ARG A 194 -7.94 8.13 18.63
N PRO A 195 -7.20 9.14 19.09
CA PRO A 195 -5.74 9.26 18.99
C PRO A 195 -5.04 8.36 20.02
N LYS A 196 -3.83 7.89 19.71
CA LYS A 196 -2.94 7.22 20.67
C LYS A 196 -1.92 8.20 21.27
N GLY A 197 -1.59 9.25 20.53
CA GLY A 197 -0.69 10.35 20.90
C GLY A 197 -1.42 11.65 21.24
N ALA A 198 -0.84 12.78 20.84
CA ALA A 198 -1.40 14.13 21.04
C ALA A 198 -2.51 14.46 20.05
N GLY A 199 -2.57 13.77 18.90
CA GLY A 199 -3.55 13.95 17.84
C GLY A 199 -3.72 12.67 17.02
N TYR A 200 -4.62 12.68 16.04
CA TYR A 200 -4.73 11.62 15.05
C TYR A 200 -3.48 11.61 14.19
N ASP A 201 -3.04 10.42 13.77
CA ASP A 201 -2.04 10.31 12.74
C ASP A 201 -2.66 10.45 11.35
N LEU A 202 -1.86 10.90 10.40
CA LEU A 202 -2.24 10.82 8.99
C LEU A 202 -2.17 9.38 8.49
N GLY A 203 -3.02 9.06 7.52
CA GLY A 203 -3.01 7.74 6.90
C GLY A 203 -3.75 6.65 7.69
N ALA A 204 -3.55 5.40 7.27
CA ALA A 204 -4.31 4.25 7.71
C ALA A 204 -3.88 3.68 9.08
N TYR A 205 -2.73 4.10 9.58
CA TYR A 205 -2.17 3.63 10.85
C TYR A 205 -2.16 4.74 11.90
N GLU A 206 -2.24 4.30 13.15
CA GLU A 206 -1.98 5.11 14.34
C GLU A 206 -0.68 4.62 14.98
N TYR A 207 0.27 5.49 15.20
CA TYR A 207 1.54 5.18 15.85
C TYR A 207 1.32 4.94 17.34
N ASP A 208 1.70 3.76 17.81
CA ASP A 208 1.69 3.43 19.23
C ASP A 208 3.12 3.41 19.77
N PRO A 209 3.54 4.41 20.57
CA PRO A 209 4.88 4.43 21.13
C PRO A 209 5.13 3.29 22.14
N ASP A 210 4.07 2.70 22.68
CA ASP A 210 4.13 1.61 23.65
C ASP A 210 4.03 0.23 22.97
N ALA A 211 3.82 0.20 21.65
CA ALA A 211 3.76 -1.05 20.91
C ALA A 211 5.08 -1.80 21.03
N LYS A 212 5.02 -3.02 21.54
CA LYS A 212 6.18 -3.89 21.62
C LYS A 212 6.39 -4.61 20.30
N ASP A 213 7.65 -4.72 19.89
CA ASP A 213 8.00 -5.58 18.77
C ASP A 213 7.65 -7.03 19.11
N VAL A 214 6.84 -7.63 18.27
CA VAL A 214 6.50 -9.04 18.34
C VAL A 214 7.47 -9.80 17.44
N ALA A 215 8.36 -10.58 18.07
CA ALA A 215 9.35 -11.37 17.35
C ALA A 215 8.68 -12.52 16.56
N VAL A 216 9.27 -12.88 15.43
CA VAL A 216 8.92 -14.09 14.71
C VAL A 216 9.21 -15.31 15.57
N GLN A 217 8.32 -16.30 15.55
CA GLN A 217 8.48 -17.56 16.28
C GLN A 217 8.60 -18.76 15.34
N SER A 218 8.07 -18.69 14.14
CA SER A 218 8.20 -19.75 13.14
C SER A 218 7.84 -19.27 11.74
N VAL A 219 8.27 -20.07 10.75
CA VAL A 219 7.84 -19.94 9.35
C VAL A 219 7.49 -21.33 8.81
N SER A 220 6.52 -21.39 7.91
CA SER A 220 6.17 -22.60 7.18
C SER A 220 5.74 -22.26 5.75
N LEU A 221 5.78 -23.24 4.85
CA LEU A 221 5.28 -23.10 3.49
C LEU A 221 3.87 -23.65 3.39
N THR A 222 3.06 -23.03 2.52
CA THR A 222 1.70 -23.49 2.21
C THR A 222 1.69 -24.86 1.53
N LEU A 223 2.78 -25.21 0.82
CA LEU A 223 2.97 -26.52 0.18
C LEU A 223 4.24 -27.18 0.71
N LYS A 224 4.17 -28.44 1.07
CA LYS A 224 5.33 -29.25 1.53
C LYS A 224 6.06 -29.94 0.39
N SER A 225 5.40 -30.11 -0.73
CA SER A 225 5.97 -30.69 -1.96
C SER A 225 5.30 -30.04 -3.17
N LEU A 226 6.05 -29.93 -4.25
CA LEU A 226 5.62 -29.33 -5.51
C LEU A 226 6.23 -30.13 -6.65
N SER A 227 5.39 -30.49 -7.64
CA SER A 227 5.86 -31.07 -8.92
C SER A 227 5.51 -30.07 -10.02
N ILE A 228 6.53 -29.64 -10.77
CA ILE A 228 6.38 -28.70 -11.89
C ILE A 228 7.21 -29.18 -13.08
N GLU A 229 6.75 -28.91 -14.27
CA GLU A 229 7.49 -29.18 -15.50
C GLU A 229 8.56 -28.09 -15.75
N GLU A 230 9.48 -28.38 -16.66
CA GLU A 230 10.49 -27.41 -17.09
C GLU A 230 9.81 -26.14 -17.64
N GLU A 231 10.33 -24.97 -17.28
CA GLU A 231 9.81 -23.62 -17.57
C GLU A 231 8.40 -23.33 -16.99
N GLN A 232 7.74 -24.28 -16.34
CA GLN A 232 6.51 -23.99 -15.60
C GLN A 232 6.80 -23.23 -14.29
N GLN A 233 5.83 -22.47 -13.84
CA GLN A 233 5.94 -21.61 -12.66
C GLN A 233 4.83 -21.89 -11.66
N GLN A 234 5.18 -21.88 -10.37
CA GLN A 234 4.24 -22.03 -9.27
C GLN A 234 4.60 -21.13 -8.09
N TRP A 235 3.60 -20.42 -7.57
CA TRP A 235 3.77 -19.63 -6.36
C TRP A 235 3.76 -20.49 -5.10
N LEU A 236 4.77 -20.27 -4.25
CA LEU A 236 4.78 -20.67 -2.85
C LEU A 236 4.49 -19.45 -1.97
N SER A 237 3.81 -19.65 -0.86
CA SER A 237 3.57 -18.62 0.15
C SER A 237 4.15 -19.06 1.49
N ALA A 238 4.84 -18.14 2.14
CA ALA A 238 5.33 -18.31 3.51
C ALA A 238 4.25 -17.90 4.51
N ILE A 239 4.06 -18.69 5.55
CA ILE A 239 3.23 -18.36 6.72
C ILE A 239 4.19 -18.09 7.86
N VAL A 240 4.28 -16.83 8.30
CA VAL A 240 5.10 -16.40 9.43
C VAL A 240 4.22 -16.23 10.65
N LEU A 241 4.63 -16.80 11.77
CA LEU A 241 3.91 -16.74 13.03
C LEU A 241 4.76 -16.08 14.13
N PRO A 242 4.09 -15.40 15.08
CA PRO A 242 2.66 -15.14 15.13
C PRO A 242 2.21 -14.17 14.01
N SER A 243 0.92 -14.12 13.73
CA SER A 243 0.36 -13.32 12.62
C SER A 243 0.55 -11.81 12.79
N ASP A 244 0.75 -11.35 14.01
CA ASP A 244 1.06 -9.98 14.43
C ASP A 244 2.56 -9.70 14.58
N ALA A 245 3.46 -10.64 14.18
CA ALA A 245 4.91 -10.41 14.17
C ALA A 245 5.28 -9.11 13.47
N SER A 246 6.15 -8.31 14.08
CA SER A 246 6.50 -6.97 13.62
C SER A 246 7.29 -6.96 12.32
N ASN A 247 8.08 -8.01 12.03
CA ASN A 247 8.84 -8.15 10.80
C ASN A 247 8.62 -9.54 10.18
N LYS A 248 7.71 -9.64 9.24
CA LYS A 248 7.39 -10.90 8.53
C LYS A 248 8.15 -11.10 7.22
N LYS A 249 9.19 -10.32 6.98
CA LYS A 249 10.02 -10.46 5.77
C LYS A 249 10.72 -11.81 5.75
N VAL A 250 10.76 -12.40 4.55
CA VAL A 250 11.43 -13.67 4.29
C VAL A 250 12.39 -13.55 3.12
N SER A 251 13.37 -14.41 3.09
CA SER A 251 14.24 -14.68 1.95
C SER A 251 14.00 -16.08 1.42
N TRP A 252 14.23 -16.29 0.14
CA TRP A 252 14.01 -17.55 -0.57
C TRP A 252 15.32 -18.06 -1.16
N ASN A 253 15.53 -19.36 -1.10
CA ASN A 253 16.69 -20.00 -1.68
C ASN A 253 16.34 -21.38 -2.24
N SER A 254 16.87 -21.71 -3.41
CA SER A 254 16.88 -23.07 -3.94
C SER A 254 18.23 -23.72 -3.67
N LEU A 255 18.24 -24.98 -3.26
CA LEU A 255 19.50 -25.72 -3.08
C LEU A 255 20.17 -26.12 -4.39
N ASN A 256 19.41 -26.15 -5.50
CA ASN A 256 19.96 -26.43 -6.83
C ASN A 256 19.21 -25.64 -7.92
N ASN A 257 19.81 -24.54 -8.33
CA ASN A 257 19.23 -23.66 -9.35
C ASN A 257 19.18 -24.26 -10.76
N SER A 258 19.91 -25.38 -11.01
CA SER A 258 19.81 -26.10 -12.29
C SER A 258 18.56 -26.97 -12.38
N ILE A 259 17.89 -27.25 -11.25
CA ILE A 259 16.63 -28.01 -11.19
C ILE A 259 15.45 -27.06 -11.03
N ALA A 260 15.53 -26.11 -10.09
CA ALA A 260 14.52 -25.08 -9.92
C ALA A 260 15.14 -23.80 -9.36
N VAL A 261 14.66 -22.66 -9.81
CA VAL A 261 14.98 -21.36 -9.22
C VAL A 261 13.77 -20.83 -8.43
N VAL A 262 14.03 -19.99 -7.44
CA VAL A 262 12.97 -19.30 -6.69
C VAL A 262 13.29 -17.82 -6.55
N GLU A 263 12.33 -16.98 -6.90
CA GLU A 263 12.42 -15.53 -6.75
C GLU A 263 11.12 -15.02 -6.14
N GLY A 264 11.20 -14.38 -4.96
CA GLY A 264 10.03 -13.85 -4.25
C GLY A 264 8.92 -14.87 -3.98
N GLY A 265 9.25 -16.15 -3.87
CA GLY A 265 8.29 -17.26 -3.72
C GLY A 265 7.77 -17.85 -5.04
N LEU A 266 8.09 -17.26 -6.21
CA LEU A 266 7.80 -17.85 -7.51
C LEU A 266 8.87 -18.90 -7.83
N VAL A 267 8.48 -20.16 -7.87
CA VAL A 267 9.36 -21.28 -8.28
C VAL A 267 9.20 -21.52 -9.77
N THR A 268 10.32 -21.61 -10.48
CA THR A 268 10.38 -21.97 -11.91
C THR A 268 11.20 -23.25 -12.07
N GLY A 269 10.65 -24.27 -12.73
CA GLY A 269 11.37 -25.50 -13.12
C GLY A 269 12.44 -25.20 -14.16
N LYS A 270 13.65 -25.76 -14.00
CA LYS A 270 14.80 -25.54 -14.90
C LYS A 270 15.39 -26.84 -15.45
N GLY A 271 15.10 -27.97 -14.86
CA GLY A 271 15.61 -29.25 -15.31
C GLY A 271 15.06 -30.41 -14.51
N ILE A 272 15.35 -31.62 -14.95
CA ILE A 272 14.86 -32.86 -14.33
C ILE A 272 15.64 -33.14 -13.04
N GLY A 273 14.93 -33.44 -11.97
CA GLY A 273 15.51 -33.83 -10.69
C GLY A 273 14.68 -33.35 -9.51
N GLU A 274 15.24 -33.46 -8.31
CA GLU A 274 14.65 -32.97 -7.07
C GLU A 274 15.55 -31.95 -6.40
N THR A 275 14.96 -30.90 -5.87
CA THR A 275 15.66 -29.89 -5.06
C THR A 275 14.77 -29.43 -3.91
N LYS A 276 15.35 -28.69 -2.96
CA LYS A 276 14.61 -28.06 -1.85
C LYS A 276 14.58 -26.56 -2.03
N ILE A 277 13.39 -26.00 -1.86
CA ILE A 277 13.20 -24.57 -1.70
C ILE A 277 13.15 -24.25 -0.20
N ILE A 278 13.98 -23.33 0.23
CA ILE A 278 14.09 -22.91 1.63
C ILE A 278 13.58 -21.48 1.73
N VAL A 279 12.65 -21.24 2.63
CA VAL A 279 12.25 -19.92 3.09
C VAL A 279 12.93 -19.64 4.44
N THR A 280 13.45 -18.43 4.62
CA THR A 280 14.10 -18.03 5.87
C THR A 280 13.57 -16.65 6.28
N THR A 281 13.14 -16.49 7.53
CA THR A 281 12.71 -15.19 8.04
C THR A 281 13.91 -14.28 8.27
N ILE A 282 13.75 -12.97 8.01
CA ILE A 282 14.80 -11.99 8.30
C ILE A 282 14.90 -11.76 9.81
N ASP A 283 13.79 -11.79 10.52
CA ASP A 283 13.74 -11.77 11.97
C ASP A 283 13.80 -13.21 12.50
N GLY A 284 14.80 -13.49 13.35
CA GLY A 284 14.99 -14.77 14.03
C GLY A 284 15.57 -15.91 13.17
N ASN A 285 15.77 -15.75 11.85
CA ASN A 285 16.34 -16.76 10.94
C ASN A 285 15.66 -18.15 10.97
N PHE A 286 14.36 -18.20 11.23
CA PHE A 286 13.58 -19.44 11.17
C PHE A 286 13.48 -19.95 9.72
N LYS A 287 13.49 -21.30 9.56
CA LYS A 287 13.43 -21.99 8.26
C LYS A 287 12.32 -23.02 8.25
#